data_8e08bdc350b882ee92cf700c4bdf735d
#
_entry.id   8e08bdc350b882ee92cf700c4bdf735d
#
_cell.length_a   1.000
_cell.length_b   1.000
_cell.length_c   1.000
_cell.angle_alpha   90.00
_cell.angle_beta   90.00
_cell.angle_gamma   90.00
#
_symmetry.space_group_name_H-M   'P 1'
#
loop_
_entity.id
_entity.type
_entity.pdbx_description
1 polymer ?
#
loop_
_entity_poly.entity_id
_entity_poly.type
_entity_poly.pdbx_seq_one_letter_code
_entity_poly.pdbx_strand_id
1 'polypeptide(L)'
;MKFKSIFITGGAGYVGSSLIPNLLEKNYKVAVYDIMYFGDDFLPKNNPNLKIIKGDIRDQNKLQQSCKGYDVFLHLACISNDSSFELDENLSKTTNFDAFEPMVISAKKSGIKRFIYASTSSVYGVSKEKNVTEEHPLVPLTLYNKFKGMCEPLLFKHTSKDFIGVVFRPATVCGYAPRLRLDLSVNILTNFAVNKNQIKVFGGEQLRPNLHIEDYCKAVETLLLADNKKIENQIFNVGYQNMSINEIAKLV
;
A
#
# COMPACT_ATOMS: atom_id res chain seq x y z
N MET A 1 -7.88 -22.63 3.30
CA MET A 1 -7.13 -21.47 2.76
C MET A 1 -5.86 -21.94 2.06
N LYS A 2 -5.54 -21.37 0.89
CA LYS A 2 -4.33 -21.70 0.12
C LYS A 2 -3.05 -21.24 0.83
N PHE A 3 -3.09 -20.08 1.46
CA PHE A 3 -2.02 -19.49 2.27
C PHE A 3 -2.46 -19.32 3.73
N LYS A 4 -1.54 -19.47 4.65
CA LYS A 4 -1.82 -19.38 6.09
C LYS A 4 -1.04 -18.27 6.79
N SER A 5 0.01 -17.77 6.15
CA SER A 5 0.93 -16.83 6.77
C SER A 5 1.31 -15.69 5.82
N ILE A 6 1.33 -14.47 6.36
CA ILE A 6 1.56 -13.24 5.61
C ILE A 6 2.63 -12.42 6.32
N PHE A 7 3.65 -12.03 5.57
CA PHE A 7 4.66 -11.08 5.99
C PHE A 7 4.33 -9.71 5.39
N ILE A 8 4.17 -8.68 6.21
CA ILE A 8 3.71 -7.36 5.80
C ILE A 8 4.78 -6.32 6.16
N THR A 9 5.34 -5.66 5.15
CA THR A 9 6.18 -4.47 5.38
C THR A 9 5.31 -3.23 5.45
N GLY A 10 5.62 -2.29 6.37
CA GLY A 10 4.80 -1.09 6.55
C GLY A 10 3.48 -1.34 7.29
N GLY A 11 3.40 -2.45 8.03
CA GLY A 11 2.16 -2.87 8.70
C GLY A 11 1.78 -2.03 9.91
N ALA A 12 2.68 -1.21 10.47
CA ALA A 12 2.36 -0.26 11.54
C ALA A 12 1.83 1.09 11.00
N GLY A 13 1.62 1.21 9.68
CA GLY A 13 1.07 2.39 9.04
C GLY A 13 -0.46 2.45 9.03
N TYR A 14 -1.00 3.43 8.30
CA TYR A 14 -2.44 3.71 8.17
C TYR A 14 -3.22 2.48 7.69
N VAL A 15 -2.84 1.92 6.54
CA VAL A 15 -3.51 0.73 5.99
C VAL A 15 -3.33 -0.49 6.89
N GLY A 16 -2.10 -0.73 7.38
CA GLY A 16 -1.80 -1.89 8.20
C GLY A 16 -2.57 -1.94 9.50
N SER A 17 -2.80 -0.77 10.14
CA SER A 17 -3.56 -0.71 11.40
C SER A 17 -5.03 -1.13 11.27
N SER A 18 -5.61 -1.06 10.05
CA SER A 18 -6.94 -1.61 9.75
C SER A 18 -6.89 -3.03 9.19
N LEU A 19 -5.92 -3.33 8.33
CA LEU A 19 -5.82 -4.61 7.65
C LEU A 19 -5.46 -5.77 8.59
N ILE A 20 -4.49 -5.52 9.51
CA ILE A 20 -3.95 -6.57 10.37
C ILE A 20 -5.02 -7.19 11.28
N PRO A 21 -5.88 -6.42 12.01
CA PRO A 21 -6.97 -7.00 12.76
C PRO A 21 -7.87 -7.92 11.92
N ASN A 22 -8.26 -7.48 10.73
CA ASN A 22 -9.10 -8.26 9.81
C ASN A 22 -8.45 -9.59 9.37
N LEU A 23 -7.14 -9.59 9.14
CA LEU A 23 -6.40 -10.80 8.79
C LEU A 23 -6.30 -11.77 9.98
N LEU A 24 -6.08 -11.25 11.18
CA LEU A 24 -6.00 -12.05 12.41
C LEU A 24 -7.35 -12.68 12.76
N GLU A 25 -8.47 -11.97 12.60
CA GLU A 25 -9.84 -12.51 12.77
C GLU A 25 -10.10 -13.69 11.83
N LYS A 26 -9.47 -13.68 10.65
CA LYS A 26 -9.53 -14.77 9.66
C LYS A 26 -8.48 -15.86 9.89
N ASN A 27 -7.83 -15.85 11.08
CA ASN A 27 -6.85 -16.83 11.48
C ASN A 27 -5.59 -16.91 10.61
N TYR A 28 -5.22 -15.80 9.93
CA TYR A 28 -3.90 -15.72 9.32
C TYR A 28 -2.82 -15.52 10.38
N LYS A 29 -1.67 -16.17 10.19
CA LYS A 29 -0.45 -15.83 10.92
C LYS A 29 0.20 -14.63 10.24
N VAL A 30 0.34 -13.51 10.95
CA VAL A 30 0.82 -12.25 10.40
C VAL A 30 2.15 -11.87 11.04
N ALA A 31 3.15 -11.49 10.22
CA ALA A 31 4.30 -10.73 10.69
C ALA A 31 4.25 -9.31 10.13
N VAL A 32 4.42 -8.34 11.01
CA VAL A 32 4.63 -6.93 10.68
C VAL A 32 6.12 -6.64 10.72
N TYR A 33 6.66 -6.12 9.63
CA TYR A 33 8.02 -5.60 9.54
C TYR A 33 7.96 -4.12 9.22
N ASP A 34 8.31 -3.28 10.16
CA ASP A 34 8.16 -1.84 10.05
C ASP A 34 9.29 -1.11 10.78
N ILE A 35 9.65 0.08 10.31
CA ILE A 35 10.67 0.91 10.98
C ILE A 35 10.12 1.57 12.27
N MET A 36 8.80 1.57 12.44
CA MET A 36 8.08 2.07 13.62
C MET A 36 8.25 3.57 13.85
N TYR A 37 8.26 4.39 12.79
CA TYR A 37 8.28 5.86 12.93
C TYR A 37 7.09 6.41 13.72
N PHE A 38 5.94 5.72 13.65
CA PHE A 38 4.71 6.10 14.34
C PHE A 38 4.38 5.18 15.52
N GLY A 39 5.35 4.40 15.99
CA GLY A 39 5.11 3.39 17.03
C GLY A 39 4.38 2.15 16.51
N ASP A 40 3.96 1.31 17.44
CA ASP A 40 3.25 0.05 17.18
C ASP A 40 2.00 -0.12 18.09
N ASP A 41 1.58 0.96 18.77
CA ASP A 41 0.46 0.94 19.72
C ASP A 41 -0.90 0.70 19.04
N PHE A 42 -0.96 0.89 17.73
CA PHE A 42 -2.14 0.64 16.90
C PHE A 42 -2.32 -0.84 16.52
N LEU A 43 -1.38 -1.69 16.90
CA LEU A 43 -1.40 -3.11 16.56
C LEU A 43 -1.93 -3.96 17.73
N PRO A 44 -2.67 -5.05 17.49
CA PRO A 44 -3.22 -5.92 18.52
C PRO A 44 -2.12 -6.84 19.11
N LYS A 45 -1.21 -6.27 19.91
CA LYS A 45 0.02 -6.91 20.43
C LYS A 45 -0.21 -8.24 21.17
N ASN A 46 -1.39 -8.43 21.75
CA ASN A 46 -1.72 -9.63 22.54
C ASN A 46 -2.21 -10.84 21.70
N ASN A 47 -2.24 -10.70 20.36
CA ASN A 47 -2.70 -11.78 19.51
C ASN A 47 -1.55 -12.77 19.23
N PRO A 48 -1.70 -14.07 19.54
CA PRO A 48 -0.64 -15.08 19.35
C PRO A 48 -0.25 -15.31 17.89
N ASN A 49 -1.11 -14.93 16.94
CA ASN A 49 -0.86 -15.02 15.51
C ASN A 49 -0.15 -13.79 14.93
N LEU A 50 0.12 -12.76 15.75
CA LEU A 50 0.83 -11.56 15.34
C LEU A 50 2.27 -11.56 15.84
N LYS A 51 3.22 -11.40 14.92
CA LYS A 51 4.61 -11.11 15.22
C LYS A 51 4.97 -9.70 14.77
N ILE A 52 5.47 -8.88 15.68
CA ILE A 52 5.91 -7.50 15.38
C ILE A 52 7.43 -7.48 15.33
N ILE A 53 7.99 -6.95 14.26
CA ILE A 53 9.44 -6.90 14.00
C ILE A 53 9.81 -5.48 13.60
N LYS A 54 10.53 -4.77 14.44
CA LYS A 54 11.12 -3.48 14.08
C LYS A 54 12.28 -3.70 13.12
N GLY A 55 12.22 -3.11 11.92
CA GLY A 55 13.26 -3.25 10.91
C GLY A 55 13.09 -2.29 9.74
N ASP A 56 14.20 -2.01 9.08
CA ASP A 56 14.27 -1.18 7.88
C ASP A 56 14.26 -2.09 6.65
N ILE A 57 13.44 -1.80 5.64
CA ILE A 57 13.38 -2.58 4.39
C ILE A 57 14.66 -2.50 3.57
N ARG A 58 15.57 -1.57 3.87
CA ARG A 58 16.90 -1.46 3.27
C ARG A 58 17.89 -2.47 3.85
N ASP A 59 17.63 -3.00 5.06
CA ASP A 59 18.42 -4.08 5.66
C ASP A 59 17.97 -5.43 5.10
N GLN A 60 18.55 -5.80 3.97
CA GLN A 60 18.18 -7.02 3.23
C GLN A 60 18.46 -8.31 4.02
N ASN A 61 19.49 -8.34 4.85
CA ASN A 61 19.82 -9.52 5.64
C ASN A 61 18.75 -9.77 6.71
N LYS A 62 18.39 -8.75 7.47
CA LYS A 62 17.34 -8.84 8.48
C LYS A 62 15.97 -9.14 7.87
N LEU A 63 15.64 -8.48 6.76
CA LEU A 63 14.40 -8.69 6.05
C LEU A 63 14.27 -10.13 5.55
N GLN A 64 15.31 -10.67 4.90
CA GLN A 64 15.33 -12.03 4.39
C GLN A 64 15.16 -13.07 5.51
N GLN A 65 15.85 -12.88 6.64
CA GLN A 65 15.69 -13.76 7.81
C GLN A 65 14.29 -13.66 8.40
N SER A 66 13.72 -12.46 8.45
CA SER A 66 12.42 -12.17 9.04
C SER A 66 11.24 -12.75 8.25
N CYS A 67 11.31 -12.74 6.91
CA CYS A 67 10.23 -13.21 6.04
C CYS A 67 10.28 -14.72 5.76
N LYS A 68 11.32 -15.42 6.22
CA LYS A 68 11.45 -16.88 6.03
C LYS A 68 10.32 -17.64 6.72
N GLY A 69 9.70 -18.56 5.97
CA GLY A 69 8.62 -19.41 6.49
C GLY A 69 7.23 -18.79 6.39
N TYR A 70 7.09 -17.62 5.74
CA TYR A 70 5.79 -17.05 5.36
C TYR A 70 5.43 -17.43 3.92
N ASP A 71 4.13 -17.51 3.63
CA ASP A 71 3.62 -17.86 2.30
C ASP A 71 3.53 -16.65 1.38
N VAL A 72 3.08 -15.52 1.91
CA VAL A 72 2.81 -14.28 1.18
C VAL A 72 3.63 -13.13 1.72
N PHE A 73 4.14 -12.31 0.83
CA PHE A 73 4.76 -11.02 1.15
C PHE A 73 3.85 -9.90 0.65
N LEU A 74 3.36 -9.06 1.54
CA LEU A 74 2.60 -7.87 1.21
C LEU A 74 3.45 -6.63 1.48
N HIS A 75 3.76 -5.89 0.41
CA HIS A 75 4.60 -4.69 0.52
C HIS A 75 3.76 -3.42 0.57
N LEU A 76 3.64 -2.84 1.78
CA LEU A 76 2.98 -1.55 2.03
C LEU A 76 3.96 -0.45 2.45
N ALA A 77 5.19 -0.80 2.88
CA ALA A 77 6.16 0.17 3.36
C ALA A 77 6.56 1.15 2.26
N CYS A 78 6.40 2.42 2.52
CA CYS A 78 6.94 3.49 1.68
C CYS A 78 6.92 4.82 2.44
N ILE A 79 7.75 5.75 2.04
CA ILE A 79 7.58 7.17 2.33
C ILE A 79 6.49 7.64 1.37
N SER A 80 5.26 7.79 1.90
CA SER A 80 4.06 8.00 1.09
C SER A 80 3.71 9.48 1.00
N ASN A 81 3.20 9.88 -0.12
CA ASN A 81 2.87 11.21 -0.63
C ASN A 81 4.09 12.05 -1.06
N ASP A 82 3.79 13.05 -1.88
CA ASP A 82 4.81 13.89 -2.51
C ASP A 82 5.55 14.77 -1.49
N SER A 83 4.79 15.42 -0.60
CA SER A 83 5.38 16.31 0.41
C SER A 83 6.35 15.60 1.37
N SER A 84 6.02 14.38 1.78
CA SER A 84 6.91 13.59 2.63
C SER A 84 8.13 13.09 1.85
N PHE A 85 7.96 12.79 0.55
CA PHE A 85 9.05 12.38 -0.32
C PHE A 85 10.10 13.49 -0.50
N GLU A 86 9.65 14.73 -0.69
CA GLU A 86 10.49 15.91 -0.93
C GLU A 86 11.26 16.37 0.31
N LEU A 87 10.86 15.99 1.52
CA LEU A 87 11.59 16.32 2.75
C LEU A 87 13.02 15.78 2.77
N ASP A 88 13.22 14.58 2.23
CA ASP A 88 14.54 13.97 2.03
C ASP A 88 14.43 13.01 0.83
N GLU A 89 14.76 13.51 -0.35
CA GLU A 89 14.68 12.75 -1.59
C GLU A 89 15.61 11.53 -1.61
N ASN A 90 16.78 11.61 -0.98
CA ASN A 90 17.73 10.49 -0.93
C ASN A 90 17.19 9.36 -0.04
N LEU A 91 16.71 9.69 1.16
CA LEU A 91 16.05 8.74 2.05
C LEU A 91 14.84 8.12 1.34
N SER A 92 14.03 8.94 0.69
CA SER A 92 12.83 8.52 -0.03
C SER A 92 13.15 7.61 -1.21
N LYS A 93 14.15 7.95 -2.02
CA LYS A 93 14.63 7.12 -3.14
C LYS A 93 15.18 5.78 -2.64
N THR A 94 16.07 5.80 -1.65
CA THR A 94 16.68 4.57 -1.11
C THR A 94 15.63 3.64 -0.50
N THR A 95 14.59 4.19 0.12
CA THR A 95 13.49 3.42 0.73
C THR A 95 12.50 2.92 -0.31
N ASN A 96 12.00 3.79 -1.20
CA ASN A 96 10.89 3.45 -2.09
C ASN A 96 11.33 2.74 -3.38
N PHE A 97 12.57 2.94 -3.82
CA PHE A 97 13.04 2.41 -5.09
C PHE A 97 14.25 1.50 -4.95
N ASP A 98 15.37 2.00 -4.39
CA ASP A 98 16.63 1.23 -4.39
C ASP A 98 16.53 -0.06 -3.55
N ALA A 99 15.73 -0.07 -2.48
CA ALA A 99 15.47 -1.25 -1.66
C ALA A 99 14.53 -2.27 -2.32
N PHE A 100 13.75 -1.90 -3.35
CA PHE A 100 12.64 -2.70 -3.84
C PHE A 100 13.10 -4.00 -4.52
N GLU A 101 13.95 -3.92 -5.56
CA GLU A 101 14.41 -5.13 -6.26
C GLU A 101 15.19 -6.09 -5.34
N PRO A 102 16.13 -5.62 -4.49
CA PRO A 102 16.77 -6.47 -3.47
C PRO A 102 15.77 -7.14 -2.52
N MET A 103 14.70 -6.45 -2.12
CA MET A 103 13.62 -6.99 -1.28
C MET A 103 12.85 -8.10 -1.99
N VAL A 104 12.50 -7.93 -3.26
CA VAL A 104 11.84 -8.96 -4.09
C VAL A 104 12.72 -10.20 -4.17
N ILE A 105 14.02 -10.03 -4.43
CA ILE A 105 14.99 -11.13 -4.48
C ILE A 105 15.09 -11.85 -3.13
N SER A 106 15.14 -11.10 -2.02
CA SER A 106 15.18 -11.64 -0.66
C SER A 106 13.92 -12.42 -0.32
N ALA A 107 12.74 -11.91 -0.67
CA ALA A 107 11.46 -12.59 -0.50
C ALA A 107 11.44 -13.93 -1.28
N LYS A 108 11.84 -13.92 -2.56
CA LYS A 108 11.91 -15.13 -3.39
C LYS A 108 12.86 -16.18 -2.79
N LYS A 109 14.06 -15.77 -2.40
CA LYS A 109 15.06 -16.66 -1.75
C LYS A 109 14.56 -17.24 -0.41
N SER A 110 13.66 -16.55 0.27
CA SER A 110 13.07 -16.99 1.55
C SER A 110 11.92 -17.98 1.39
N GLY A 111 11.53 -18.33 0.16
CA GLY A 111 10.46 -19.27 -0.12
C GLY A 111 9.06 -18.66 -0.12
N ILE A 112 8.94 -17.34 -0.20
CA ILE A 112 7.66 -16.65 -0.44
C ILE A 112 7.06 -17.16 -1.77
N LYS A 113 5.77 -17.47 -1.75
CA LYS A 113 5.04 -18.00 -2.93
C LYS A 113 4.29 -16.90 -3.68
N ARG A 114 3.87 -15.84 -2.99
CA ARG A 114 3.15 -14.70 -3.58
C ARG A 114 3.67 -13.39 -3.04
N PHE A 115 4.04 -12.49 -3.93
CA PHE A 115 4.41 -11.11 -3.60
C PHE A 115 3.31 -10.17 -4.10
N ILE A 116 2.68 -9.44 -3.18
CA ILE A 116 1.64 -8.45 -3.47
C ILE A 116 2.24 -7.07 -3.26
N TYR A 117 2.28 -6.27 -4.31
CA TYR A 117 2.82 -4.92 -4.26
C TYR A 117 1.71 -3.87 -4.32
N ALA A 118 1.63 -3.03 -3.30
CA ALA A 118 0.80 -1.84 -3.31
C ALA A 118 1.51 -0.70 -4.05
N SER A 119 1.18 -0.50 -5.32
CA SER A 119 1.58 0.65 -6.13
C SER A 119 0.66 1.85 -5.80
N THR A 120 0.26 2.63 -6.78
CA THR A 120 -0.66 3.78 -6.62
C THR A 120 -1.33 4.13 -7.93
N SER A 121 -2.57 4.58 -7.91
CA SER A 121 -3.23 5.15 -9.10
C SER A 121 -2.57 6.44 -9.59
N SER A 122 -1.80 7.12 -8.75
CA SER A 122 -1.10 8.36 -9.12
C SER A 122 0.03 8.16 -10.14
N VAL A 123 0.40 6.92 -10.47
CA VAL A 123 1.36 6.62 -11.55
C VAL A 123 0.87 7.07 -12.92
N TYR A 124 -0.45 7.21 -13.10
CA TYR A 124 -1.04 7.68 -14.35
C TYR A 124 -0.89 9.19 -14.58
N GLY A 125 -0.61 9.96 -13.51
CA GLY A 125 -0.59 11.42 -13.58
C GLY A 125 -1.98 12.02 -13.83
N VAL A 126 -2.06 13.05 -14.70
CA VAL A 126 -3.33 13.67 -15.10
C VAL A 126 -3.72 13.12 -16.46
N SER A 127 -4.87 12.47 -16.52
CA SER A 127 -5.44 12.00 -17.79
C SER A 127 -6.65 12.85 -18.20
N LYS A 128 -6.81 13.05 -19.50
CA LYS A 128 -8.02 13.62 -20.12
C LYS A 128 -9.06 12.54 -20.41
N GLU A 129 -8.69 11.27 -20.30
CA GLU A 129 -9.60 10.16 -20.55
C GLU A 129 -10.56 9.98 -19.38
N LYS A 130 -11.80 9.70 -19.70
CA LYS A 130 -12.85 9.51 -18.70
C LYS A 130 -12.64 8.22 -17.87
N ASN A 131 -12.10 7.17 -18.52
CA ASN A 131 -11.84 5.88 -17.91
C ASN A 131 -10.36 5.51 -18.09
N VAL A 132 -9.62 5.50 -17.00
CA VAL A 132 -8.21 5.10 -16.97
C VAL A 132 -8.14 3.63 -16.58
N THR A 133 -7.70 2.79 -17.51
CA THR A 133 -7.48 1.35 -17.31
C THR A 133 -6.02 1.07 -16.94
N GLU A 134 -5.72 -0.18 -16.61
CA GLU A 134 -4.36 -0.62 -16.26
C GLU A 134 -3.36 -0.50 -17.43
N GLU A 135 -3.86 -0.48 -18.66
CA GLU A 135 -3.06 -0.33 -19.88
C GLU A 135 -2.74 1.13 -20.22
N HIS A 136 -3.35 2.08 -19.49
CA HIS A 136 -3.10 3.51 -19.71
C HIS A 136 -1.61 3.85 -19.48
N PRO A 137 -0.99 4.70 -20.32
CA PRO A 137 0.39 5.12 -20.15
C PRO A 137 0.67 5.69 -18.76
N LEU A 138 1.81 5.36 -18.19
CA LEU A 138 2.26 5.94 -16.93
C LEU A 138 2.95 7.28 -17.21
N VAL A 139 2.36 8.37 -16.71
CA VAL A 139 2.85 9.75 -16.85
C VAL A 139 2.95 10.40 -15.45
N PRO A 140 3.78 9.85 -14.56
CA PRO A 140 3.88 10.31 -13.18
C PRO A 140 4.38 11.75 -13.11
N LEU A 141 3.74 12.57 -12.28
CA LEU A 141 4.08 13.99 -12.12
C LEU A 141 5.18 14.23 -11.09
N THR A 142 5.38 13.30 -10.16
CA THR A 142 6.30 13.44 -9.04
C THR A 142 7.29 12.28 -8.97
N LEU A 143 8.40 12.47 -8.26
CA LEU A 143 9.39 11.41 -8.03
C LEU A 143 8.78 10.23 -7.25
N TYR A 144 7.91 10.51 -6.29
CA TYR A 144 7.18 9.46 -5.57
C TYR A 144 6.41 8.54 -6.52
N ASN A 145 5.56 9.14 -7.36
CA ASN A 145 4.74 8.39 -8.32
C ASN A 145 5.60 7.66 -9.36
N LYS A 146 6.67 8.31 -9.84
CA LYS A 146 7.62 7.72 -10.79
C LYS A 146 8.27 6.46 -10.21
N PHE A 147 8.81 6.53 -9.00
CA PHE A 147 9.47 5.38 -8.38
C PHE A 147 8.48 4.25 -8.05
N LYS A 148 7.24 4.58 -7.65
CA LYS A 148 6.20 3.57 -7.46
C LYS A 148 5.93 2.79 -8.76
N GLY A 149 5.76 3.48 -9.88
CA GLY A 149 5.55 2.85 -11.19
C GLY A 149 6.77 2.05 -11.67
N MET A 150 7.99 2.55 -11.48
CA MET A 150 9.23 1.85 -11.87
C MET A 150 9.45 0.53 -11.12
N CYS A 151 8.89 0.38 -9.93
CA CYS A 151 8.97 -0.86 -9.16
C CYS A 151 8.13 -2.01 -9.75
N GLU A 152 7.06 -1.71 -10.47
CA GLU A 152 6.15 -2.73 -11.00
C GLU A 152 6.84 -3.73 -11.94
N PRO A 153 7.55 -3.28 -13.01
CA PRO A 153 8.28 -4.21 -13.87
C PRO A 153 9.44 -4.91 -13.15
N LEU A 154 10.03 -4.31 -12.11
CA LEU A 154 11.07 -4.97 -11.32
C LEU A 154 10.52 -6.19 -10.56
N LEU A 155 9.28 -6.13 -10.06
CA LEU A 155 8.64 -7.31 -9.47
C LEU A 155 8.47 -8.41 -10.52
N PHE A 156 7.90 -8.07 -11.67
CA PHE A 156 7.56 -9.05 -12.70
C PHE A 156 8.81 -9.74 -13.32
N LYS A 157 9.94 -9.05 -13.39
CA LYS A 157 11.24 -9.60 -13.80
C LYS A 157 11.64 -10.83 -12.97
N HIS A 158 11.23 -10.92 -11.71
CA HIS A 158 11.63 -11.99 -10.80
C HIS A 158 10.58 -13.08 -10.60
N THR A 159 9.40 -12.96 -11.22
CA THR A 159 8.32 -13.96 -11.10
C THR A 159 8.72 -15.31 -11.71
N SER A 160 8.11 -16.37 -11.23
CA SER A 160 8.31 -17.73 -11.71
C SER A 160 7.12 -18.60 -11.28
N LYS A 161 7.05 -19.85 -11.74
CA LYS A 161 6.00 -20.81 -11.36
C LYS A 161 5.78 -20.90 -9.85
N ASP A 162 6.84 -20.75 -9.05
CA ASP A 162 6.80 -20.89 -7.59
C ASP A 162 6.82 -19.55 -6.84
N PHE A 163 6.90 -18.42 -7.56
CA PHE A 163 6.92 -17.06 -7.00
C PHE A 163 6.07 -16.12 -7.85
N ILE A 164 4.82 -15.91 -7.42
CA ILE A 164 3.82 -15.12 -8.14
C ILE A 164 3.91 -13.66 -7.70
N GLY A 165 4.11 -12.76 -8.64
CA GLY A 165 4.02 -11.32 -8.45
C GLY A 165 2.66 -10.78 -8.89
N VAL A 166 2.06 -9.91 -8.09
CA VAL A 166 0.86 -9.15 -8.44
C VAL A 166 0.98 -7.73 -7.93
N VAL A 167 0.52 -6.79 -8.72
CA VAL A 167 0.49 -5.36 -8.39
C VAL A 167 -0.95 -4.90 -8.30
N PHE A 168 -1.25 -4.03 -7.35
CA PHE A 168 -2.48 -3.25 -7.39
C PHE A 168 -2.17 -1.76 -7.21
N ARG A 169 -2.96 -0.93 -7.90
CA ARG A 169 -2.87 0.53 -7.91
C ARG A 169 -4.06 1.11 -7.15
N PRO A 170 -3.97 1.26 -5.83
CA PRO A 170 -5.06 1.81 -5.06
C PRO A 170 -5.26 3.29 -5.38
N ALA A 171 -6.52 3.71 -5.38
CA ALA A 171 -6.94 5.10 -5.32
C ALA A 171 -6.56 5.75 -3.99
N THR A 172 -6.81 7.06 -3.84
CA THR A 172 -6.61 7.78 -2.58
C THR A 172 -7.46 7.15 -1.49
N VAL A 173 -6.80 6.60 -0.48
CA VAL A 173 -7.48 5.89 0.61
C VAL A 173 -8.10 6.89 1.58
N CYS A 174 -9.31 6.62 2.05
CA CYS A 174 -10.01 7.41 3.05
C CYS A 174 -10.67 6.54 4.10
N GLY A 175 -11.12 7.14 5.19
CA GLY A 175 -11.81 6.48 6.28
C GLY A 175 -10.98 6.36 7.55
N TYR A 176 -11.63 5.91 8.62
CA TYR A 176 -11.01 5.76 9.92
C TYR A 176 -10.08 4.55 9.98
N ALA A 177 -8.96 4.73 10.63
CA ALA A 177 -8.05 3.66 11.04
C ALA A 177 -7.40 4.03 12.38
N PRO A 178 -7.01 3.07 13.22
CA PRO A 178 -6.35 3.37 14.50
C PRO A 178 -5.12 4.27 14.35
N ARG A 179 -4.30 4.08 13.33
CA ARG A 179 -3.25 5.01 12.91
C ARG A 179 -3.79 5.87 11.75
N LEU A 180 -4.53 6.90 12.08
CA LEU A 180 -5.18 7.77 11.10
C LEU A 180 -4.17 8.66 10.35
N ARG A 181 -4.46 8.92 9.06
CA ARG A 181 -3.76 9.92 8.22
C ARG A 181 -4.70 11.10 7.95
N LEU A 182 -4.28 12.30 8.37
CA LEU A 182 -5.05 13.54 8.20
C LEU A 182 -4.58 14.40 7.00
N ASP A 183 -3.64 13.90 6.22
CA ASP A 183 -3.14 14.54 4.99
C ASP A 183 -3.88 14.10 3.72
N LEU A 184 -4.78 13.12 3.82
CA LEU A 184 -5.58 12.61 2.72
C LEU A 184 -6.86 13.42 2.54
N SER A 185 -7.29 13.66 1.30
CA SER A 185 -8.34 14.64 0.95
C SER A 185 -9.62 14.51 1.77
N VAL A 186 -10.26 13.36 1.79
CA VAL A 186 -11.50 13.14 2.57
C VAL A 186 -11.22 13.32 4.07
N ASN A 187 -10.15 12.70 4.57
CA ASN A 187 -9.84 12.71 6.00
C ASN A 187 -9.52 14.12 6.52
N ILE A 188 -8.76 14.94 5.78
CA ILE A 188 -8.42 16.29 6.20
C ILE A 188 -9.63 17.23 6.15
N LEU A 189 -10.47 17.12 5.12
CA LEU A 189 -11.69 17.94 5.03
C LEU A 189 -12.65 17.60 6.17
N THR A 190 -12.86 16.30 6.46
CA THR A 190 -13.67 15.84 7.59
C THR A 190 -13.10 16.37 8.93
N ASN A 191 -11.78 16.27 9.12
CA ASN A 191 -11.14 16.79 10.33
C ASN A 191 -11.33 18.30 10.49
N PHE A 192 -11.25 19.07 9.41
CA PHE A 192 -11.47 20.52 9.45
C PHE A 192 -12.94 20.87 9.69
N ALA A 193 -13.88 20.15 9.06
CA ALA A 193 -15.30 20.36 9.30
C ALA A 193 -15.65 20.16 10.79
N VAL A 194 -15.22 19.04 11.37
CA VAL A 194 -15.54 18.68 12.75
C VAL A 194 -14.84 19.57 13.78
N ASN A 195 -13.54 19.84 13.61
CA ASN A 195 -12.74 20.51 14.66
C ASN A 195 -12.60 22.02 14.46
N LYS A 196 -12.86 22.55 13.25
CA LYS A 196 -12.71 23.97 12.94
C LYS A 196 -14.00 24.62 12.42
N ASN A 197 -15.07 23.84 12.26
CA ASN A 197 -16.33 24.28 11.63
C ASN A 197 -16.09 25.02 10.29
N GLN A 198 -15.06 24.63 9.58
CA GLN A 198 -14.66 25.28 8.33
C GLN A 198 -13.94 24.28 7.42
N ILE A 199 -14.31 24.28 6.14
CA ILE A 199 -13.60 23.57 5.07
C ILE A 199 -12.95 24.59 4.14
N LYS A 200 -11.64 24.45 3.85
CA LYS A 200 -10.94 25.22 2.83
C LYS A 200 -10.62 24.31 1.67
N VAL A 201 -11.13 24.67 0.49
CA VAL A 201 -10.88 23.96 -0.77
C VAL A 201 -9.91 24.76 -1.61
N PHE A 202 -8.87 24.12 -2.10
CA PHE A 202 -7.90 24.69 -3.04
C PHE A 202 -8.09 24.06 -4.41
N GLY A 203 -8.36 24.87 -5.44
CA GLY A 203 -8.67 24.42 -6.80
C GLY A 203 -10.12 23.91 -6.94
N GLY A 204 -10.43 22.77 -6.36
CA GLY A 204 -11.76 22.21 -6.23
C GLY A 204 -12.25 21.33 -7.38
N GLU A 205 -11.92 21.64 -8.64
CA GLU A 205 -12.41 20.94 -9.83
C GLU A 205 -11.59 19.66 -10.15
N GLN A 206 -10.41 19.51 -9.57
CA GLN A 206 -9.57 18.36 -9.83
C GLN A 206 -10.25 17.07 -9.32
N LEU A 207 -10.36 16.10 -10.22
CA LEU A 207 -10.88 14.77 -9.89
C LEU A 207 -9.86 13.96 -9.09
N ARG A 208 -10.34 13.25 -8.10
CA ARG A 208 -9.56 12.28 -7.31
C ARG A 208 -10.32 10.96 -7.22
N PRO A 209 -9.69 9.85 -7.61
CA PRO A 209 -10.24 8.54 -7.31
C PRO A 209 -10.13 8.29 -5.81
N ASN A 210 -11.19 7.79 -5.20
CA ASN A 210 -11.27 7.52 -3.78
C ASN A 210 -11.53 6.04 -3.52
N LEU A 211 -11.03 5.55 -2.39
CA LEU A 211 -11.19 4.17 -1.95
C LEU A 211 -11.32 4.15 -0.42
N HIS A 212 -12.41 3.58 0.08
CA HIS A 212 -12.56 3.40 1.51
C HIS A 212 -11.55 2.37 2.03
N ILE A 213 -11.03 2.57 3.24
CA ILE A 213 -10.00 1.69 3.82
C ILE A 213 -10.48 0.24 3.98
N GLU A 214 -11.76 0.01 4.26
CA GLU A 214 -12.31 -1.34 4.31
C GLU A 214 -12.31 -2.03 2.93
N ASP A 215 -12.58 -1.28 1.87
CA ASP A 215 -12.53 -1.83 0.51
C ASP A 215 -11.10 -2.09 0.06
N TYR A 216 -10.14 -1.28 0.55
CA TYR A 216 -8.72 -1.61 0.40
C TYR A 216 -8.40 -2.95 1.08
N CYS A 217 -8.87 -3.18 2.31
CA CYS A 217 -8.67 -4.45 3.01
C CYS A 217 -9.30 -5.62 2.24
N LYS A 218 -10.53 -5.46 1.72
CA LYS A 218 -11.21 -6.47 0.87
C LYS A 218 -10.44 -6.76 -0.42
N ALA A 219 -9.86 -5.73 -1.06
CA ALA A 219 -9.03 -5.91 -2.24
C ALA A 219 -7.79 -6.77 -1.94
N VAL A 220 -7.08 -6.49 -0.85
CA VAL A 220 -5.96 -7.32 -0.41
C VAL A 220 -6.41 -8.77 -0.16
N GLU A 221 -7.53 -8.97 0.53
CA GLU A 221 -8.08 -10.31 0.75
C GLU A 221 -8.42 -11.04 -0.55
N THR A 222 -9.01 -10.33 -1.50
CA THR A 222 -9.30 -10.88 -2.83
C THR A 222 -8.02 -11.36 -3.50
N LEU A 223 -6.95 -10.56 -3.43
CA LEU A 223 -5.64 -10.94 -3.97
C LEU A 223 -4.99 -12.09 -3.20
N LEU A 224 -5.26 -12.24 -1.91
CA LEU A 224 -4.80 -13.40 -1.11
C LEU A 224 -5.50 -14.71 -1.50
N LEU A 225 -6.79 -14.64 -1.83
CA LEU A 225 -7.62 -15.81 -2.14
C LEU A 225 -7.61 -16.19 -3.62
N ALA A 226 -7.30 -15.27 -4.50
CA ALA A 226 -7.35 -15.45 -5.95
C ALA A 226 -6.46 -16.60 -6.45
N ASP A 227 -6.90 -17.23 -7.53
CA ASP A 227 -6.09 -18.22 -8.25
C ASP A 227 -4.84 -17.58 -8.85
N ASN A 228 -3.70 -18.25 -8.77
CA ASN A 228 -2.44 -17.77 -9.33
C ASN A 228 -2.61 -17.39 -10.81
N LYS A 229 -3.25 -18.26 -11.60
CA LYS A 229 -3.48 -18.05 -13.04
C LYS A 229 -4.22 -16.75 -13.38
N LYS A 230 -5.02 -16.23 -12.44
CA LYS A 230 -5.81 -14.99 -12.64
C LYS A 230 -5.05 -13.72 -12.28
N ILE A 231 -3.99 -13.84 -11.48
CA ILE A 231 -3.29 -12.67 -10.93
C ILE A 231 -1.79 -12.64 -11.23
N GLU A 232 -1.24 -13.72 -11.75
CA GLU A 232 0.19 -13.79 -12.10
C GLU A 232 0.57 -12.72 -13.11
N ASN A 233 1.51 -11.86 -12.74
CA ASN A 233 1.98 -10.73 -13.56
C ASN A 233 0.87 -9.74 -13.95
N GLN A 234 -0.20 -9.69 -13.16
CA GLN A 234 -1.30 -8.75 -13.41
C GLN A 234 -1.16 -7.51 -12.55
N ILE A 235 -1.72 -6.43 -13.08
CA ILE A 235 -1.90 -5.16 -12.40
C ILE A 235 -3.40 -4.94 -12.27
N PHE A 236 -3.86 -4.42 -11.14
CA PHE A 236 -5.26 -4.11 -10.90
C PHE A 236 -5.43 -2.70 -10.37
N ASN A 237 -6.27 -1.90 -11.00
CA ASN A 237 -6.76 -0.66 -10.42
C ASN A 237 -7.75 -0.99 -9.30
N VAL A 238 -7.57 -0.34 -8.16
CA VAL A 238 -8.47 -0.51 -7.02
C VAL A 238 -8.97 0.86 -6.57
N GLY A 239 -10.18 1.17 -6.94
CA GLY A 239 -10.85 2.43 -6.62
C GLY A 239 -12.36 2.22 -6.59
N TYR A 240 -13.08 3.19 -6.04
CA TYR A 240 -14.54 3.16 -6.02
C TYR A 240 -15.12 4.25 -6.91
N GLN A 241 -14.77 5.51 -6.63
CA GLN A 241 -15.40 6.65 -7.30
C GLN A 241 -14.42 7.79 -7.53
N ASN A 242 -14.49 8.41 -8.72
CA ASN A 242 -13.83 9.67 -9.00
C ASN A 242 -14.75 10.82 -8.60
N MET A 243 -14.25 11.72 -7.75
CA MET A 243 -14.97 12.90 -7.31
C MET A 243 -14.06 14.12 -7.36
N SER A 244 -14.62 15.27 -7.67
CA SER A 244 -13.91 16.53 -7.49
C SER A 244 -13.77 16.86 -5.99
N ILE A 245 -12.78 17.67 -5.66
CA ILE A 245 -12.60 18.10 -4.25
C ILE A 245 -13.83 18.93 -3.80
N ASN A 246 -14.47 19.68 -4.72
CA ASN A 246 -15.71 20.39 -4.42
C ASN A 246 -16.87 19.46 -4.06
N GLU A 247 -17.01 18.34 -4.79
CA GLU A 247 -18.03 17.32 -4.46
C GLU A 247 -17.75 16.67 -3.10
N ILE A 248 -16.50 16.31 -2.83
CA ILE A 248 -16.09 15.75 -1.54
C ILE A 248 -16.40 16.73 -0.42
N ALA A 249 -16.06 18.01 -0.59
CA ALA A 249 -16.29 19.04 0.43
C ALA A 249 -17.79 19.27 0.74
N LYS A 250 -18.68 19.02 -0.24
CA LYS A 250 -20.14 19.09 -0.04
C LYS A 250 -20.70 17.88 0.72
N LEU A 251 -20.02 16.73 0.64
CA LEU A 251 -20.42 15.50 1.33
C LEU A 251 -19.95 15.46 2.78
N VAL A 252 -18.89 16.17 3.10
CA VAL A 252 -18.32 16.31 4.44
C VAL A 252 -19.10 17.33 5.27
#